data_8d91ffa98862c551c925b04e68b2acc6
#
_entry.id   8d91ffa98862c551c925b04e68b2acc6
#
_cell.length_a   1.000
_cell.length_b   1.000
_cell.length_c   1.000
_cell.angle_alpha   90.00
_cell.angle_beta   90.00
_cell.angle_gamma   90.00
#
_symmetry.space_group_name_H-M   'P 1'
#
loop_
_entity.id
_entity.type
_entity.pdbx_description
1 polymer ?
#
loop_
_entity_poly.entity_id
_entity_poly.type
_entity_poly.pdbx_seq_one_letter_code
_entity_poly.pdbx_strand_id
1 'polypeptide(L)'
;NAGRIIQLCDTRELSRRKDTELPILTFPFDNTFARLPERFYSRLNPTPVSAPHLIRLNTQLADELGLDPEALASPGGLNVLAGNEVPESAQPLAMVYAGHQFGNWVSRLGDGRAILLGEVVDRNGVRRDIQLKGAGRTPFSRMGDGRAVLGPVLREYIVSEAMTALGIPS
;
A
#
# COMPACT_ATOMS: atom_id res chain seq x y z
N ASN A 1 -4.25 -3.25 -12.52
CA ASN A 1 -5.30 -2.88 -11.55
C ASN A 1 -4.71 -3.07 -10.15
N ALA A 2 -4.28 -1.98 -9.53
CA ALA A 2 -3.75 -2.00 -8.18
C ALA A 2 -4.88 -2.17 -7.17
N GLY A 3 -4.91 -3.29 -6.45
CA GLY A 3 -5.75 -3.44 -5.27
C GLY A 3 -5.24 -2.49 -4.18
N ARG A 4 -6.07 -1.56 -3.71
CA ARG A 4 -5.67 -0.58 -2.69
C ARG A 4 -6.08 -1.06 -1.31
N ILE A 5 -5.12 -1.51 -0.51
CA ILE A 5 -5.28 -1.57 0.94
C ILE A 5 -4.97 -0.18 1.47
N ILE A 6 -5.97 0.54 2.01
CA ILE A 6 -5.79 1.89 2.54
C ILE A 6 -5.70 1.83 4.06
N GLN A 7 -4.62 2.38 4.57
CA GLN A 7 -4.38 2.58 5.99
C GLN A 7 -4.75 4.01 6.39
N LEU A 8 -5.49 4.14 7.48
CA LEU A 8 -5.83 5.43 8.09
C LEU A 8 -5.63 5.36 9.61
N CYS A 9 -5.15 6.44 10.21
CA CYS A 9 -4.68 6.50 11.58
C CYS A 9 -5.58 7.37 12.48
N ASP A 10 -6.19 6.82 13.54
CA ASP A 10 -6.76 7.57 14.67
C ASP A 10 -6.61 6.83 16.01
N THR A 11 -6.47 7.62 17.08
CA THR A 11 -6.09 7.17 18.41
C THR A 11 -7.30 6.96 19.30
N ARG A 12 -7.98 5.82 19.29
CA ARG A 12 -8.80 5.33 20.43
C ARG A 12 -9.12 3.85 20.36
N GLU A 13 -8.76 3.13 21.45
CA GLU A 13 -9.17 1.78 21.86
C GLU A 13 -8.66 0.57 21.08
N LEU A 14 -7.51 0.06 21.52
CA LEU A 14 -7.23 -1.37 21.53
C LEU A 14 -6.76 -1.76 22.93
N SER A 15 -7.72 -2.03 23.84
CA SER A 15 -7.48 -2.62 25.15
C SER A 15 -7.95 -4.06 25.16
N ARG A 16 -7.03 -4.98 25.46
CA ARG A 16 -7.23 -6.34 25.99
C ARG A 16 -7.72 -7.43 25.02
N ARG A 17 -6.79 -8.10 24.37
CA ARG A 17 -6.91 -9.55 24.17
C ARG A 17 -5.69 -10.24 24.78
N LYS A 18 -5.95 -11.36 25.47
CA LYS A 18 -4.98 -12.24 26.14
C LYS A 18 -4.08 -12.93 25.11
N ASP A 19 -2.89 -13.32 25.57
CA ASP A 19 -1.85 -14.08 24.89
C ASP A 19 -2.40 -15.28 24.06
N THR A 20 -2.76 -15.00 22.82
CA THR A 20 -2.89 -16.00 21.77
C THR A 20 -1.74 -15.72 20.82
N GLU A 21 -1.01 -16.71 20.38
CA GLU A 21 0.03 -16.54 19.36
C GLU A 21 -0.52 -15.68 18.23
N LEU A 22 0.13 -14.53 18.00
CA LEU A 22 -0.31 -13.60 16.94
C LEU A 22 -0.08 -14.32 15.60
N PRO A 23 -1.09 -14.28 14.70
CA PRO A 23 -0.94 -14.90 13.39
C PRO A 23 0.27 -14.31 12.66
N ILE A 24 1.11 -15.17 12.09
CA ILE A 24 2.30 -14.76 11.35
C ILE A 24 1.84 -14.12 10.04
N LEU A 25 2.12 -12.83 9.88
CA LEU A 25 1.83 -12.11 8.66
C LEU A 25 2.83 -12.50 7.56
N THR A 26 2.31 -13.16 6.53
CA THR A 26 3.11 -13.57 5.37
C THR A 26 2.59 -12.90 4.11
N PHE A 27 3.49 -12.31 3.33
CA PHE A 27 3.16 -11.78 2.00
C PHE A 27 3.83 -12.66 0.94
N PRO A 28 3.05 -13.39 0.13
CA PRO A 28 3.60 -14.23 -0.96
C PRO A 28 3.95 -13.36 -2.18
N PHE A 29 4.91 -12.45 -2.03
CA PHE A 29 5.30 -11.54 -3.11
C PHE A 29 6.04 -12.27 -4.24
N ASP A 30 5.62 -12.02 -5.49
CA ASP A 30 6.29 -12.51 -6.72
C ASP A 30 7.23 -11.46 -7.34
N ASN A 31 7.12 -10.20 -7.01
CA ASN A 31 8.04 -9.10 -7.35
C ASN A 31 8.42 -9.03 -8.84
N THR A 32 7.46 -9.19 -9.77
CA THR A 32 7.76 -9.20 -11.21
C THR A 32 8.23 -7.84 -11.71
N PHE A 33 7.68 -6.75 -11.15
CA PHE A 33 8.08 -5.39 -11.51
C PHE A 33 9.54 -5.11 -11.15
N ALA A 34 10.02 -5.63 -10.03
CA ALA A 34 11.41 -5.49 -9.59
C ALA A 34 12.44 -6.24 -10.46
N ARG A 35 11.97 -7.08 -11.39
CA ARG A 35 12.81 -7.77 -12.40
C ARG A 35 12.95 -6.99 -13.71
N LEU A 36 12.22 -5.88 -13.88
CA LEU A 36 12.37 -4.98 -15.01
C LEU A 36 13.73 -4.25 -14.96
N PRO A 37 14.20 -3.68 -16.06
CA PRO A 37 15.40 -2.82 -16.05
C PRO A 37 15.24 -1.64 -15.08
N GLU A 38 16.32 -1.25 -14.39
CA GLU A 38 16.32 -0.22 -13.33
C GLU A 38 15.79 1.16 -13.77
N ARG A 39 15.77 1.44 -15.09
CA ARG A 39 15.17 2.67 -15.60
C ARG A 39 13.66 2.80 -15.33
N PHE A 40 12.97 1.70 -14.97
CA PHE A 40 11.52 1.65 -14.71
C PHE A 40 11.15 1.86 -13.25
N TYR A 41 12.13 1.90 -12.34
CA TYR A 41 11.86 2.10 -10.91
C TYR A 41 13.06 2.71 -10.17
N SER A 42 12.81 3.11 -8.94
CA SER A 42 13.85 3.47 -7.97
C SER A 42 13.63 2.66 -6.70
N ARG A 43 14.62 1.89 -6.24
CA ARG A 43 14.54 1.12 -4.99
C ARG A 43 14.66 2.05 -3.80
N LEU A 44 13.72 1.96 -2.87
CA LEU A 44 13.75 2.71 -1.60
C LEU A 44 12.76 2.11 -0.62
N ASN A 45 13.06 2.21 0.65
CA ASN A 45 12.13 1.81 1.71
C ASN A 45 11.15 2.93 2.05
N PRO A 46 9.96 2.58 2.57
CA PRO A 46 9.07 3.55 3.19
C PRO A 46 9.76 4.33 4.31
N THR A 47 9.34 5.56 4.53
CA THR A 47 9.81 6.37 5.65
C THR A 47 8.90 6.09 6.86
N PRO A 48 9.44 5.62 7.99
CA PRO A 48 8.67 5.30 9.18
C PRO A 48 7.85 6.47 9.71
N VAL A 49 6.77 6.16 10.43
CA VAL A 49 5.91 7.11 11.12
C VAL A 49 5.80 6.75 12.61
N SER A 50 5.62 7.77 13.46
CA SER A 50 5.38 7.57 14.89
C SER A 50 3.92 7.16 15.14
N ALA A 51 3.71 6.21 16.05
CA ALA A 51 2.40 5.81 16.55
C ALA A 51 1.33 5.62 15.47
N PRO A 52 1.53 4.67 14.52
CA PRO A 52 0.52 4.38 13.50
C PRO A 52 -0.73 3.76 14.12
N HIS A 53 -1.90 4.04 13.54
CA HIS A 53 -3.17 3.44 13.96
C HIS A 53 -3.98 3.04 12.73
N LEU A 54 -4.64 1.89 12.81
CA LEU A 54 -5.53 1.43 11.75
C LEU A 54 -6.90 2.11 11.88
N ILE A 55 -7.32 2.85 10.85
CA ILE A 55 -8.67 3.44 10.80
C ILE A 55 -9.66 2.46 10.19
N ARG A 56 -9.29 1.85 9.07
CA ARG A 56 -10.15 0.91 8.35
C ARG A 56 -9.31 -0.10 7.58
N LEU A 57 -9.75 -1.35 7.61
CA LEU A 57 -9.24 -2.43 6.77
C LEU A 57 -10.40 -2.99 5.93
N ASN A 58 -10.18 -3.16 4.64
CA ASN A 58 -11.08 -3.94 3.79
C ASN A 58 -10.72 -5.42 3.95
N THR A 59 -11.44 -6.10 4.85
CA THR A 59 -11.20 -7.51 5.15
C THR A 59 -11.55 -8.42 3.98
N GLN A 60 -12.58 -8.07 3.21
CA GLN A 60 -12.96 -8.83 2.02
C GLN A 60 -11.86 -8.79 0.95
N LEU A 61 -11.28 -7.62 0.72
CA LEU A 61 -10.15 -7.49 -0.22
C LEU A 61 -8.91 -8.23 0.30
N ALA A 62 -8.64 -8.17 1.62
CA ALA A 62 -7.53 -8.93 2.20
C ALA A 62 -7.69 -10.43 1.95
N ASP A 63 -8.88 -10.98 2.17
CA ASP A 63 -9.21 -12.38 1.87
C ASP A 63 -9.05 -12.70 0.38
N GLU A 64 -9.51 -11.84 -0.52
CA GLU A 64 -9.37 -12.00 -1.98
C GLU A 64 -7.90 -12.05 -2.39
N LEU A 65 -7.06 -11.19 -1.77
CA LEU A 65 -5.61 -11.17 -1.98
C LEU A 65 -4.88 -12.37 -1.37
N GLY A 66 -5.57 -13.24 -0.63
CA GLY A 66 -4.98 -14.37 0.06
C GLY A 66 -4.19 -13.98 1.32
N LEU A 67 -4.47 -12.81 1.88
CA LEU A 67 -3.87 -12.30 3.10
C LEU A 67 -4.82 -12.50 4.29
N ASP A 68 -4.26 -12.77 5.47
CA ASP A 68 -5.05 -12.91 6.69
C ASP A 68 -5.44 -11.52 7.24
N PRO A 69 -6.75 -11.18 7.30
CA PRO A 69 -7.20 -9.88 7.82
C PRO A 69 -6.85 -9.65 9.29
N GLU A 70 -6.84 -10.71 10.12
CA GLU A 70 -6.50 -10.58 11.54
C GLU A 70 -4.99 -10.30 11.71
N ALA A 71 -4.15 -10.98 10.93
CA ALA A 71 -2.71 -10.71 10.88
C ALA A 71 -2.43 -9.28 10.39
N LEU A 72 -3.13 -8.80 9.36
CA LEU A 72 -3.01 -7.42 8.86
C LEU A 72 -3.44 -6.38 9.90
N ALA A 73 -4.46 -6.67 10.71
CA ALA A 73 -4.93 -5.78 11.77
C ALA A 73 -4.09 -5.87 13.07
N SER A 74 -3.16 -6.82 13.16
CA SER A 74 -2.25 -6.96 14.30
C SER A 74 -1.24 -5.80 14.38
N PRO A 75 -0.54 -5.61 15.51
CA PRO A 75 0.55 -4.62 15.60
C PRO A 75 1.65 -4.81 14.54
N GLY A 76 2.00 -6.04 14.20
CA GLY A 76 2.95 -6.34 13.11
C GLY A 76 2.41 -5.96 11.75
N GLY A 77 1.16 -6.33 11.45
CA GLY A 77 0.48 -5.93 10.21
C GLY A 77 0.36 -4.42 10.07
N LEU A 78 0.00 -3.75 11.16
CA LEU A 78 -0.07 -2.30 11.20
C LEU A 78 1.29 -1.65 10.90
N ASN A 79 2.38 -2.18 11.44
CA ASN A 79 3.72 -1.67 11.14
C ASN A 79 4.08 -1.83 9.66
N VAL A 80 3.73 -2.94 9.04
CA VAL A 80 3.94 -3.14 7.59
C VAL A 80 3.09 -2.16 6.78
N LEU A 81 1.81 -2.05 7.09
CA LEU A 81 0.91 -1.12 6.40
C LEU A 81 1.34 0.34 6.61
N ALA A 82 1.93 0.68 7.74
CA ALA A 82 2.49 2.01 8.02
C ALA A 82 3.84 2.28 7.33
N GLY A 83 4.48 1.25 6.80
CA GLY A 83 5.82 1.36 6.27
C GLY A 83 6.92 1.46 7.32
N ASN A 84 6.60 1.11 8.59
CA ASN A 84 7.58 1.04 9.69
C ASN A 84 8.38 -0.25 9.63
N GLU A 85 7.82 -1.29 9.03
CA GLU A 85 8.44 -2.58 8.82
C GLU A 85 8.29 -3.00 7.36
N VAL A 86 9.32 -3.60 6.80
CA VAL A 86 9.32 -4.12 5.43
C VAL A 86 9.38 -5.63 5.50
N PRO A 87 8.38 -6.38 4.99
CA PRO A 87 8.43 -7.83 4.94
C PRO A 87 9.66 -8.33 4.21
N GLU A 88 10.25 -9.44 4.67
CA GLU A 88 11.46 -10.02 4.07
C GLU A 88 11.29 -10.33 2.58
N SER A 89 10.09 -10.79 2.18
CA SER A 89 9.75 -11.08 0.78
C SER A 89 9.54 -9.85 -0.09
N ALA A 90 9.40 -8.64 0.51
CA ALA A 90 9.14 -7.42 -0.23
C ALA A 90 10.39 -6.88 -0.94
N GLN A 91 10.17 -6.20 -2.06
CA GLN A 91 11.19 -5.43 -2.78
C GLN A 91 10.72 -4.00 -3.04
N PRO A 92 10.72 -3.14 -2.00
CA PRO A 92 10.11 -1.83 -2.09
C PRO A 92 10.73 -0.95 -3.18
N LEU A 93 9.87 -0.32 -3.96
CA LEU A 93 10.31 0.57 -5.05
C LEU A 93 9.25 1.63 -5.39
N ALA A 94 9.69 2.74 -5.98
CA ALA A 94 8.85 3.72 -6.63
C ALA A 94 8.91 3.52 -8.15
N MET A 95 7.77 3.37 -8.80
CA MET A 95 7.67 3.13 -10.23
C MET A 95 7.96 4.41 -11.03
N VAL A 96 8.60 4.25 -12.19
CA VAL A 96 8.85 5.32 -13.16
C VAL A 96 7.90 5.15 -14.34
N TYR A 97 7.12 6.17 -14.61
CA TYR A 97 6.19 6.22 -15.74
C TYR A 97 5.98 7.66 -16.19
N ALA A 98 5.48 7.80 -17.41
CA ALA A 98 5.06 9.09 -17.95
C ALA A 98 3.55 9.25 -17.79
N GLY A 99 3.07 10.48 -17.79
CA GLY A 99 1.63 10.76 -17.72
C GLY A 99 1.30 12.24 -17.85
N HIS A 100 0.02 12.53 -17.98
CA HIS A 100 -0.50 13.89 -17.95
C HIS A 100 -0.78 14.34 -16.51
N GLN A 101 -0.34 15.55 -16.19
CA GLN A 101 -0.65 16.19 -14.92
C GLN A 101 -0.89 17.68 -15.14
N PHE A 102 -2.00 18.21 -14.63
CA PHE A 102 -2.42 19.62 -14.83
C PHE A 102 -2.45 20.04 -16.32
N GLY A 103 -2.93 19.15 -17.18
CA GLY A 103 -3.01 19.41 -18.62
C GLY A 103 -1.70 19.30 -19.40
N ASN A 104 -0.58 19.03 -18.72
CA ASN A 104 0.74 18.90 -19.35
C ASN A 104 1.25 17.46 -19.34
N TRP A 105 1.92 17.09 -20.42
CA TRP A 105 2.65 15.84 -20.48
C TRP A 105 3.92 15.90 -19.64
N VAL A 106 4.10 14.91 -18.75
CA VAL A 106 5.29 14.75 -17.93
C VAL A 106 5.93 13.40 -18.27
N SER A 107 7.06 13.45 -18.96
CA SER A 107 7.76 12.26 -19.45
C SER A 107 8.32 11.37 -18.34
N ARG A 108 8.52 11.90 -17.14
CA ARG A 108 8.99 11.19 -15.95
C ARG A 108 8.17 11.63 -14.73
N LEU A 109 6.90 11.25 -14.71
CA LEU A 109 5.98 11.56 -13.62
C LEU A 109 6.31 10.73 -12.37
N GLY A 110 6.27 9.41 -12.48
CA GLY A 110 6.61 8.45 -11.43
C GLY A 110 5.76 8.51 -10.17
N ASP A 111 6.05 7.63 -9.23
CA ASP A 111 5.39 7.53 -7.92
C ASP A 111 5.95 8.56 -6.95
N GLY A 112 5.35 9.75 -6.88
CA GLY A 112 5.82 10.86 -6.03
C GLY A 112 5.55 10.68 -4.54
N ARG A 113 4.71 9.74 -4.13
CA ARG A 113 4.36 9.45 -2.72
C ARG A 113 3.86 8.02 -2.50
N ALA A 114 4.08 7.15 -3.47
CA ALA A 114 3.67 5.76 -3.37
C ALA A 114 4.90 4.87 -3.46
N ILE A 115 4.88 3.76 -2.75
CA ILE A 115 5.94 2.75 -2.74
C ILE A 115 5.27 1.39 -2.90
N LEU A 116 5.59 0.71 -4.00
CA LEU A 116 5.20 -0.68 -4.22
C LEU A 116 6.01 -1.55 -3.26
N LEU A 117 5.36 -2.33 -2.43
CA LEU A 117 6.01 -3.36 -1.59
C LEU A 117 6.31 -4.61 -2.40
N GLY A 118 5.40 -4.99 -3.27
CA GLY A 118 5.49 -6.16 -4.12
C GLY A 118 4.14 -6.49 -4.76
N GLU A 119 4.13 -7.58 -5.51
CA GLU A 119 2.94 -8.07 -6.21
C GLU A 119 2.54 -9.42 -5.64
N VAL A 120 1.25 -9.67 -5.49
CA VAL A 120 0.69 -10.97 -5.11
C VAL A 120 -0.20 -11.49 -6.24
N VAL A 121 -0.36 -12.80 -6.30
CA VAL A 121 -1.40 -13.42 -7.16
C VAL A 121 -2.59 -13.71 -6.25
N ASP A 122 -3.73 -13.06 -6.52
CA ASP A 122 -4.94 -13.21 -5.73
C ASP A 122 -5.57 -14.61 -5.88
N ARG A 123 -6.61 -14.90 -5.09
CA ARG A 123 -7.31 -16.21 -5.13
C ARG A 123 -7.97 -16.52 -6.49
N ASN A 124 -8.15 -15.52 -7.34
CA ASN A 124 -8.70 -15.65 -8.69
C ASN A 124 -7.58 -15.80 -9.75
N GLY A 125 -6.32 -15.87 -9.35
CA GLY A 125 -5.18 -15.97 -10.24
C GLY A 125 -4.79 -14.63 -10.89
N VAL A 126 -5.32 -13.52 -10.41
CA VAL A 126 -5.03 -12.18 -10.95
C VAL A 126 -3.88 -11.56 -10.15
N ARG A 127 -2.91 -11.00 -10.86
CA ARG A 127 -1.79 -10.27 -10.25
C ARG A 127 -2.25 -8.91 -9.73
N ARG A 128 -1.90 -8.62 -8.47
CA ARG A 128 -2.26 -7.40 -7.76
C ARG A 128 -1.02 -6.75 -7.14
N ASP A 129 -0.94 -5.44 -7.23
CA ASP A 129 0.09 -4.64 -6.59
C ASP A 129 -0.32 -4.30 -5.15
N ILE A 130 0.60 -4.49 -4.20
CA ILE A 130 0.45 -3.96 -2.83
C ILE A 130 1.34 -2.75 -2.71
N GLN A 131 0.71 -1.57 -2.66
CA GLN A 131 1.39 -0.30 -2.70
C GLN A 131 0.98 0.57 -1.50
N LEU A 132 1.97 1.13 -0.80
CA LEU A 132 1.75 2.11 0.25
C LEU A 132 1.67 3.51 -0.36
N LYS A 133 0.61 4.26 -0.03
CA LYS A 133 0.42 5.64 -0.50
C LYS A 133 0.58 6.64 0.65
N GLY A 134 1.45 7.61 0.48
CA GLY A 134 1.87 8.52 1.56
C GLY A 134 3.04 7.98 2.37
N ALA A 135 3.77 7.01 1.83
CA ALA A 135 4.83 6.27 2.52
C ALA A 135 6.17 7.03 2.63
N GLY A 136 6.21 8.28 2.22
CA GLY A 136 7.40 9.13 2.30
C GLY A 136 7.90 9.61 0.94
N ARG A 137 9.01 10.34 0.96
CA ARG A 137 9.60 10.92 -0.25
C ARG A 137 10.19 9.84 -1.15
N THR A 138 10.00 10.06 -2.45
CA THR A 138 10.64 9.30 -3.52
C THR A 138 11.43 10.27 -4.42
N PRO A 139 12.25 9.80 -5.36
CA PRO A 139 12.88 10.67 -6.36
C PRO A 139 11.90 11.45 -7.23
N PHE A 140 10.61 11.10 -7.20
CA PHE A 140 9.54 11.73 -8.00
C PHE A 140 8.63 12.66 -7.17
N SER A 141 8.94 12.89 -5.90
CA SER A 141 8.12 13.72 -4.99
C SER A 141 8.18 15.22 -5.32
N ARG A 142 9.13 15.65 -6.17
CA ARG A 142 9.39 17.07 -6.46
C ARG A 142 9.68 17.84 -5.16
N MET A 143 8.81 18.84 -4.82
CA MET A 143 8.91 19.62 -3.58
C MET A 143 8.08 19.05 -2.43
N GLY A 144 7.31 17.95 -2.66
CA GLY A 144 6.46 17.33 -1.66
C GLY A 144 7.25 16.51 -0.63
N ASP A 145 6.63 16.27 0.53
CA ASP A 145 7.16 15.41 1.60
C ASP A 145 6.87 13.92 1.40
N GLY A 146 6.13 13.58 0.34
CA GLY A 146 5.72 12.21 0.05
C GLY A 146 4.62 11.67 0.96
N ARG A 147 4.00 12.51 1.79
CA ARG A 147 2.89 12.12 2.67
C ARG A 147 1.54 12.31 2.00
N ALA A 148 0.52 11.62 2.51
CA ALA A 148 -0.87 11.76 2.10
C ALA A 148 -1.71 12.33 3.24
N VAL A 149 -2.50 13.35 2.97
CA VAL A 149 -3.43 13.90 3.95
C VAL A 149 -4.70 13.06 4.03
N LEU A 150 -5.29 12.96 5.22
CA LEU A 150 -6.38 12.04 5.55
C LEU A 150 -7.62 12.21 4.65
N GLY A 151 -8.08 13.43 4.41
CA GLY A 151 -9.30 13.68 3.63
C GLY A 151 -9.27 13.07 2.22
N PRO A 152 -8.26 13.35 1.37
CA PRO A 152 -8.09 12.69 0.08
C PRO A 152 -7.99 11.17 0.17
N VAL A 153 -7.33 10.61 1.20
CA VAL A 153 -7.19 9.17 1.36
C VAL A 153 -8.54 8.51 1.68
N LEU A 154 -9.32 9.10 2.59
CA LEU A 154 -10.69 8.63 2.89
C LEU A 154 -11.58 8.66 1.65
N ARG A 155 -11.50 9.73 0.87
CA ARG A 155 -12.25 9.84 -0.38
C ARG A 155 -11.84 8.75 -1.39
N GLU A 156 -10.55 8.47 -1.54
CA GLU A 156 -10.08 7.38 -2.40
C GLU A 156 -10.62 6.04 -1.93
N TYR A 157 -10.64 5.77 -0.61
CA TYR A 157 -11.22 4.55 -0.06
C TYR A 157 -12.71 4.42 -0.41
N ILE A 158 -13.52 5.43 -0.10
CA ILE A 158 -14.96 5.41 -0.35
C ILE A 158 -15.27 5.27 -1.84
N VAL A 159 -14.54 5.98 -2.71
CA VAL A 159 -14.74 5.91 -4.15
C VAL A 159 -14.32 4.55 -4.70
N SER A 160 -13.22 3.97 -4.23
CA SER A 160 -12.79 2.61 -4.65
C SER A 160 -13.82 1.55 -4.29
N GLU A 161 -14.37 1.60 -3.06
CA GLU A 161 -15.44 0.69 -2.64
C GLU A 161 -16.69 0.84 -3.52
N ALA A 162 -17.10 2.08 -3.79
CA ALA A 162 -18.24 2.36 -4.64
C ALA A 162 -18.03 1.88 -6.08
N MET A 163 -16.85 2.10 -6.65
CA MET A 163 -16.50 1.64 -8.01
C MET A 163 -16.53 0.11 -8.08
N THR A 164 -15.97 -0.57 -7.10
CA THR A 164 -16.01 -2.04 -7.01
C THR A 164 -17.45 -2.54 -6.94
N ALA A 165 -18.32 -1.93 -6.12
CA ALA A 165 -19.73 -2.28 -6.02
C ALA A 165 -20.51 -2.06 -7.33
N LEU A 166 -20.08 -1.13 -8.16
CA LEU A 166 -20.61 -0.87 -9.50
C LEU A 166 -20.01 -1.79 -10.59
N GLY A 167 -19.14 -2.72 -10.25
CA GLY A 167 -18.47 -3.61 -11.19
C GLY A 167 -17.38 -2.92 -12.02
N ILE A 168 -16.90 -1.76 -11.60
CA ILE A 168 -15.82 -1.03 -12.26
C ILE A 168 -14.50 -1.39 -11.55
N PRO A 169 -13.54 -2.03 -12.22
CA PRO A 169 -12.25 -2.37 -11.62
C PRO A 169 -11.51 -1.11 -11.12
N SER A 170 -11.11 -1.13 -9.85
CA SER A 170 -10.51 0.04 -9.19
C SER A 170 -9.31 -0.36 -8.33
#